data_5e10c20bb8eac566968ae8ef86d852c9
#
_entry.id   5e10c20bb8eac566968ae8ef86d852c9
#
_cell.length_a   1.000
_cell.length_b   1.000
_cell.length_c   1.000
_cell.angle_alpha   90.00
_cell.angle_beta   90.00
_cell.angle_gamma   90.00
#
_symmetry.space_group_name_H-M   'P 1'
#
loop_
_entity.id
_entity.type
_entity.pdbx_description
1 polymer ?
#
loop_
_entity_poly.entity_id
_entity_poly.type
_entity_poly.pdbx_seq_one_letter_code
_entity_poly.pdbx_strand_id
1 'polypeptide(L)'
;MRITFNLKAEFANIGGLADLYDVIICDLNLGRELPASFTDYDLKQLRYIQNFLFIILYEGSLAPIFATDVVQGILQNMDNIVKNGNKEIKKYSIYSGHDTNVVPLILFFNLTSH
;
A
#
# COMPACT_ATOMS: atom_id res chain seq x y z
N MET A 1 15.53 20.77 -5.52
CA MET A 1 14.94 19.86 -6.52
C MET A 1 13.95 20.65 -7.36
N ARG A 2 14.23 20.91 -8.64
CA ARG A 2 13.30 21.55 -9.56
C ARG A 2 12.71 20.44 -10.43
N ILE A 3 11.60 19.85 -9.98
CA ILE A 3 10.82 18.96 -10.83
C ILE A 3 9.98 19.92 -11.69
N THR A 4 10.34 20.07 -12.95
CA THR A 4 9.59 20.85 -13.95
C THR A 4 8.43 20.03 -14.50
N PHE A 5 7.55 19.56 -13.64
CA PHE A 5 6.24 19.12 -14.09
C PHE A 5 5.32 20.34 -14.05
N ASN A 6 4.59 20.58 -15.16
CA ASN A 6 3.46 21.52 -15.19
C ASN A 6 2.28 20.93 -14.37
N LEU A 7 2.56 20.54 -13.13
CA LEU A 7 1.52 20.12 -12.21
C LEU A 7 0.68 21.35 -11.85
N LYS A 8 -0.63 21.20 -11.93
CA LYS A 8 -1.53 22.20 -11.35
C LYS A 8 -1.15 22.39 -9.88
N ALA A 9 -1.24 23.62 -9.38
CA ALA A 9 -0.82 23.95 -8.01
C ALA A 9 -1.47 23.06 -6.93
N GLU A 10 -2.66 22.55 -7.18
CA GLU A 10 -3.38 21.62 -6.31
C GLU A 10 -2.68 20.27 -6.10
N PHE A 11 -1.84 19.83 -7.06
CA PHE A 11 -1.05 18.58 -6.97
C PHE A 11 0.41 18.81 -6.54
N ALA A 12 0.81 20.08 -6.32
CA ALA A 12 2.18 20.43 -5.91
C ALA A 12 2.39 20.24 -4.39
N ASN A 13 1.90 19.14 -3.84
CA ASN A 13 2.05 18.76 -2.44
C ASN A 13 2.62 17.33 -2.33
N ILE A 14 2.91 16.89 -1.11
CA ILE A 14 3.51 15.57 -0.86
C ILE A 14 2.61 14.44 -1.36
N GLY A 15 1.29 14.53 -1.17
CA GLY A 15 0.33 13.54 -1.66
C GLY A 15 0.34 13.45 -3.19
N GLY A 16 0.28 14.58 -3.88
CA GLY A 16 0.36 14.62 -5.34
C GLY A 16 1.67 14.08 -5.91
N LEU A 17 2.79 14.18 -5.16
CA LEU A 17 4.05 13.56 -5.56
C LEU A 17 4.02 12.03 -5.38
N ALA A 18 3.32 11.52 -4.38
CA ALA A 18 3.11 10.09 -4.21
C ALA A 18 2.20 9.53 -5.32
N ASP A 19 1.09 10.21 -5.64
CA ASP A 19 0.20 9.85 -6.74
C ASP A 19 0.94 9.84 -8.09
N LEU A 20 1.84 10.81 -8.31
CA LEU A 20 2.69 10.85 -9.50
C LEU A 20 3.60 9.62 -9.58
N TYR A 21 4.17 9.19 -8.44
CA TYR A 21 4.99 7.99 -8.40
C TYR A 21 4.18 6.75 -8.81
N ASP A 22 2.95 6.60 -8.31
CA ASP A 22 2.08 5.47 -8.64
C ASP A 22 1.78 5.40 -10.14
N VAL A 23 1.46 6.55 -10.76
CA VAL A 23 1.24 6.63 -12.22
C VAL A 23 2.49 6.22 -12.98
N ILE A 24 3.66 6.73 -12.59
CA ILE A 24 4.93 6.41 -13.24
C ILE A 24 5.27 4.93 -13.13
N ILE A 25 5.10 4.32 -11.97
CA ILE A 25 5.36 2.90 -11.77
C ILE A 25 4.40 2.04 -12.59
N CYS A 26 3.13 2.40 -12.68
CA CYS A 26 2.17 1.73 -13.54
C CYS A 26 2.60 1.80 -15.02
N ASP A 27 3.04 2.97 -15.50
CA ASP A 27 3.51 3.16 -16.85
C ASP A 27 4.77 2.32 -17.17
N LEU A 28 5.74 2.32 -16.25
CA LEU A 28 6.95 1.49 -16.38
C LEU A 28 6.62 -0.01 -16.42
N ASN A 29 5.70 -0.48 -15.59
CA ASN A 29 5.25 -1.87 -15.59
C ASN A 29 4.52 -2.27 -16.88
N LEU A 30 3.91 -1.30 -17.56
CA LEU A 30 3.31 -1.47 -18.89
C LEU A 30 4.32 -1.35 -20.03
N GLY A 31 5.61 -1.18 -19.74
CA GLY A 31 6.68 -1.03 -20.72
C GLY A 31 6.69 0.34 -21.42
N ARG A 32 6.06 1.34 -20.83
CA ARG A 32 6.11 2.72 -21.34
C ARG A 32 7.42 3.38 -20.92
N GLU A 33 7.94 4.22 -21.79
CA GLU A 33 9.14 4.99 -21.51
C GLU A 33 8.81 6.23 -20.66
N LEU A 34 9.74 6.56 -19.76
CA LEU A 34 9.65 7.80 -19.00
C LEU A 34 9.88 9.01 -19.92
N PRO A 35 9.26 10.18 -19.63
CA PRO A 35 9.60 11.41 -20.31
C PRO A 35 11.11 11.68 -20.24
N ALA A 36 11.71 12.13 -21.34
CA ALA A 36 13.17 12.34 -21.45
C ALA A 36 13.75 13.30 -20.40
N SER A 37 12.90 14.15 -19.81
CA SER A 37 13.28 15.04 -18.71
C SER A 37 13.28 14.40 -17.34
N PHE A 38 12.83 13.14 -17.23
CA PHE A 38 12.72 12.41 -15.98
C PHE A 38 13.93 11.49 -15.79
N THR A 39 14.59 11.59 -14.67
CA THR A 39 15.81 10.84 -14.39
C THR A 39 15.57 9.74 -13.36
N ASP A 40 16.46 8.75 -13.30
CA ASP A 40 16.47 7.73 -12.24
C ASP A 40 16.56 8.34 -10.83
N TYR A 41 17.21 9.50 -10.72
CA TYR A 41 17.28 10.23 -9.47
C TYR A 41 15.88 10.74 -9.06
N ASP A 42 15.12 11.30 -9.99
CA ASP A 42 13.77 11.78 -9.72
C ASP A 42 12.86 10.63 -9.29
N LEU A 43 12.96 9.48 -9.97
CA LEU A 43 12.22 8.28 -9.60
C LEU A 43 12.53 7.81 -8.17
N LYS A 44 13.82 7.79 -7.79
CA LYS A 44 14.24 7.45 -6.43
C LYS A 44 13.68 8.44 -5.39
N GLN A 45 13.63 9.72 -5.70
CA GLN A 45 13.08 10.74 -4.78
C GLN A 45 11.56 10.56 -4.59
N LEU A 46 10.81 10.32 -5.66
CA LEU A 46 9.38 10.05 -5.58
C LEU A 46 9.08 8.78 -4.78
N ARG A 47 9.85 7.71 -5.04
CA ARG A 47 9.75 6.46 -4.27
C ARG A 47 9.99 6.68 -2.77
N TYR A 48 11.00 7.49 -2.44
CA TYR A 48 11.27 7.83 -1.05
C TYR A 48 10.10 8.57 -0.40
N ILE A 49 9.50 9.54 -1.11
CA ILE A 49 8.33 10.29 -0.64
C ILE A 49 7.15 9.36 -0.39
N GLN A 50 6.85 8.46 -1.32
CA GLN A 50 5.76 7.51 -1.16
C GLN A 50 5.99 6.59 0.04
N ASN A 51 7.17 5.98 0.15
CA ASN A 51 7.51 5.11 1.29
C ASN A 51 7.41 5.87 2.62
N PHE A 52 7.87 7.12 2.67
CA PHE A 52 7.78 7.96 3.85
C PHE A 52 6.32 8.23 4.27
N LEU A 53 5.44 8.50 3.30
CA LEU A 53 4.01 8.66 3.58
C LEU A 53 3.39 7.38 4.13
N PHE A 54 3.71 6.22 3.57
CA PHE A 54 3.22 4.93 4.09
C PHE A 54 3.71 4.70 5.53
N ILE A 55 4.98 4.97 5.81
CA ILE A 55 5.52 4.84 7.17
C ILE A 55 4.77 5.75 8.14
N ILE A 56 4.62 7.04 7.82
CA ILE A 56 3.92 7.99 8.69
C ILE A 56 2.46 7.59 8.94
N LEU A 57 1.75 7.16 7.88
CA LEU A 57 0.34 6.81 7.98
C LEU A 57 0.09 5.55 8.82
N TYR A 58 1.01 4.60 8.80
CA TYR A 58 0.79 3.29 9.39
C TYR A 58 1.75 2.94 10.54
N GLU A 59 2.71 3.82 10.85
CA GLU A 59 3.63 3.62 11.98
C GLU A 59 2.89 3.74 13.32
N GLY A 60 3.33 2.95 14.29
CA GLY A 60 2.79 2.99 15.66
C GLY A 60 1.37 2.46 15.79
N SER A 61 0.48 3.26 16.38
CA SER A 61 -0.89 2.84 16.76
C SER A 61 -1.89 2.75 15.61
N LEU A 62 -1.55 3.26 14.43
CA LEU A 62 -2.51 3.34 13.32
C LEU A 62 -2.64 2.02 12.56
N ALA A 63 -1.56 1.27 12.37
CA ALA A 63 -1.61 -0.02 11.69
C ALA A 63 -2.64 -0.98 12.29
N PRO A 64 -2.75 -1.18 13.61
CA PRO A 64 -3.80 -1.99 14.21
C PRO A 64 -5.21 -1.50 13.88
N ILE A 65 -5.45 -0.19 13.83
CA ILE A 65 -6.76 0.38 13.52
C ILE A 65 -7.18 0.00 12.09
N PHE A 66 -6.28 0.19 11.12
CA PHE A 66 -6.54 -0.14 9.72
C PHE A 66 -6.64 -1.66 9.46
N ALA A 67 -5.95 -2.48 10.24
CA ALA A 67 -5.96 -3.94 10.10
C ALA A 67 -7.16 -4.60 10.80
N THR A 68 -7.81 -3.95 11.76
CA THR A 68 -8.77 -4.55 12.69
C THR A 68 -9.89 -5.30 11.99
N ASP A 69 -10.58 -4.70 11.03
CA ASP A 69 -11.74 -5.32 10.38
C ASP A 69 -11.36 -6.60 9.63
N VAL A 70 -10.23 -6.58 8.92
CA VAL A 70 -9.74 -7.75 8.16
C VAL A 70 -9.32 -8.85 9.12
N VAL A 71 -8.57 -8.51 10.17
CA VAL A 71 -8.10 -9.47 11.19
C VAL A 71 -9.30 -10.09 11.92
N GLN A 72 -10.28 -9.29 12.31
CA GLN A 72 -11.51 -9.81 12.94
C GLN A 72 -12.27 -10.78 12.01
N GLY A 73 -12.39 -10.44 10.72
CA GLY A 73 -13.01 -11.32 9.74
C GLY A 73 -12.28 -12.66 9.60
N ILE A 74 -10.94 -12.64 9.60
CA ILE A 74 -10.11 -13.85 9.58
C ILE A 74 -10.35 -14.69 10.84
N LEU A 75 -10.29 -14.07 12.03
CA LEU A 75 -10.49 -14.76 13.31
C LEU A 75 -11.89 -15.35 13.41
N GLN A 76 -12.93 -14.63 13.00
CA GLN A 76 -14.30 -15.15 12.96
C GLN A 76 -14.44 -16.38 12.06
N ASN A 77 -13.79 -16.36 10.89
CA ASN A 77 -13.78 -17.51 9.99
C ASN A 77 -13.07 -18.72 10.65
N MET A 78 -11.94 -18.51 11.31
CA MET A 78 -11.23 -19.56 12.05
C MET A 78 -12.09 -20.13 13.19
N ASP A 79 -12.71 -19.27 13.98
CA ASP A 79 -13.62 -19.65 15.07
C ASP A 79 -14.79 -20.50 14.57
N ASN A 80 -15.39 -20.13 13.44
CA ASN A 80 -16.48 -20.85 12.83
C ASN A 80 -16.03 -22.29 12.42
N ILE A 81 -14.83 -22.42 11.86
CA ILE A 81 -14.27 -23.73 11.49
C ILE A 81 -14.04 -24.58 12.74
N VAL A 82 -13.48 -24.00 13.80
CA VAL A 82 -13.24 -24.70 15.07
C VAL A 82 -14.53 -25.17 15.71
N LYS A 83 -15.59 -24.32 15.72
CA LYS A 83 -16.87 -24.64 16.36
C LYS A 83 -17.71 -25.63 15.58
N ASN A 84 -17.69 -25.57 14.26
CA ASN A 84 -18.55 -26.34 13.37
C ASN A 84 -17.83 -27.54 12.73
N GLY A 85 -16.52 -27.62 12.88
CA GLY A 85 -15.68 -28.68 12.31
C GLY A 85 -15.82 -28.77 10.78
N ASN A 86 -15.75 -30.00 10.26
CA ASN A 86 -15.84 -30.26 8.81
C ASN A 86 -17.22 -29.97 8.17
N LYS A 87 -18.18 -29.49 8.95
CA LYS A 87 -19.49 -29.04 8.43
C LYS A 87 -19.43 -27.68 7.79
N GLU A 88 -18.38 -26.92 8.07
CA GLU A 88 -18.15 -25.62 7.44
C GLU A 88 -17.68 -25.81 6.00
N ILE A 89 -18.40 -25.22 5.05
CA ILE A 89 -18.17 -25.40 3.61
C ILE A 89 -17.01 -24.53 3.12
N LYS A 90 -16.68 -23.44 3.84
CA LYS A 90 -15.59 -22.53 3.45
C LYS A 90 -14.22 -23.11 3.79
N LYS A 91 -13.59 -23.73 2.81
CA LYS A 91 -12.21 -24.25 2.92
C LYS A 91 -11.15 -23.24 2.51
N TYR A 92 -11.55 -22.13 1.91
CA TYR A 92 -10.65 -21.14 1.34
C TYR A 92 -11.31 -19.75 1.35
N SER A 93 -10.56 -18.75 1.77
CA SER A 93 -11.00 -17.35 1.74
C SER A 93 -9.90 -16.49 1.10
N ILE A 94 -10.28 -15.68 0.11
CA ILE A 94 -9.38 -14.71 -0.53
C ILE A 94 -9.83 -13.32 -0.10
N TYR A 95 -8.86 -12.54 0.35
CA TYR A 95 -9.04 -11.11 0.63
C TYR A 95 -8.24 -10.34 -0.42
N SER A 96 -8.93 -9.62 -1.31
CA SER A 96 -8.31 -8.73 -2.28
C SER A 96 -8.34 -7.32 -1.73
N GLY A 97 -7.20 -6.65 -1.73
CA GLY A 97 -7.07 -5.30 -1.19
C GLY A 97 -5.93 -4.53 -1.87
N HIS A 98 -5.90 -3.24 -1.62
CA HIS A 98 -4.84 -2.34 -2.05
C HIS A 98 -3.65 -2.40 -1.07
N ASP A 99 -2.56 -1.74 -1.42
CA ASP A 99 -1.41 -1.52 -0.54
C ASP A 99 -1.82 -0.88 0.80
N THR A 100 -2.80 0.03 0.78
CA THR A 100 -3.41 0.63 1.97
C THR A 100 -4.09 -0.35 2.93
N ASN A 101 -4.39 -1.57 2.48
CA ASN A 101 -4.88 -2.67 3.32
C ASN A 101 -3.75 -3.64 3.68
N VAL A 102 -2.84 -3.91 2.73
CA VAL A 102 -1.78 -4.92 2.89
C VAL A 102 -0.69 -4.41 3.84
N VAL A 103 -0.26 -3.15 3.70
CA VAL A 103 0.79 -2.58 4.55
C VAL A 103 0.42 -2.60 6.05
N PRO A 104 -0.79 -2.15 6.46
CA PRO A 104 -1.22 -2.28 7.85
C PRO A 104 -1.22 -3.72 8.38
N LEU A 105 -1.58 -4.70 7.55
CA LEU A 105 -1.55 -6.11 7.94
C LEU A 105 -0.13 -6.63 8.15
N ILE A 106 0.80 -6.27 7.26
CA ILE A 106 2.21 -6.61 7.39
C ILE A 106 2.78 -6.04 8.69
N LEU A 107 2.48 -4.78 9.00
CA LEU A 107 2.92 -4.12 10.21
C LEU A 107 2.26 -4.71 11.46
N PHE A 108 0.94 -4.99 11.40
CA PHE A 108 0.20 -5.60 12.50
C PHE A 108 0.77 -6.96 12.91
N PHE A 109 1.11 -7.80 11.93
CA PHE A 109 1.69 -9.12 12.18
C PHE A 109 3.22 -9.09 12.33
N ASN A 110 3.85 -7.91 12.29
CA ASN A 110 5.31 -7.75 12.38
C ASN A 110 6.06 -8.61 11.33
N LEU A 111 5.56 -8.63 10.11
CA LEU A 111 6.13 -9.40 9.00
C LEU A 111 7.18 -8.61 8.20
N THR A 112 7.68 -7.51 8.74
CA THR A 112 8.78 -6.75 8.13
C THR A 112 10.08 -7.53 8.30
N SER A 113 10.71 -7.90 7.18
CA SER A 113 12.07 -8.47 7.22
C SER A 113 13.05 -7.41 7.73
N HIS A 114 13.72 -7.68 8.82
CA HIS A 114 14.89 -6.93 9.25
C HIS A 114 16.07 -7.15 8.32
#